data_4f31a3606e40a9b1d44fd0ca8c33cc44
#
_entry.id   4f31a3606e40a9b1d44fd0ca8c33cc44
#
_cell.length_a   1.000
_cell.length_b   1.000
_cell.length_c   1.000
_cell.angle_alpha   90.00
_cell.angle_beta   90.00
_cell.angle_gamma   90.00
#
_symmetry.space_group_name_H-M   'P 1'
#
loop_
_entity.id
_entity.type
_entity.pdbx_description
1 polymer ?
#
loop_
_entity_poly.entity_id
_entity_poly.type
_entity_poly.pdbx_seq_one_letter_code
_entity_poly.pdbx_strand_id
1 'polypeptide(L)'
;GTIVILSSVTGSTIEMVEGVKKAQADGAKVFGFIDKAEAELAKMVDYVISYPANEQLKFFMVADRFMKNAGEFEDYDEYYAEMDAHLAQGLVDVEKAADAFGAAYAEKHCNDKLHYFVGAGNQYGSTYSYAMCYWEEQHWIRTKSIHSAEFFHGMLEIVDRDTPVTVFVGEDAQRSLSERVVKFLPRVCANYTVIDSKDYELKGISEEFRGNLSHLVTHAVTQRIDAHLEQINCHPMEIRRYYRQFDY
;
A
#
# COMPACT_ATOMS: atom_id res chain seq x y z
N GLY A 1 3.63 -30.69 -3.98
CA GLY A 1 2.80 -30.22 -2.88
C GLY A 1 2.47 -28.73 -3.05
N THR A 2 1.38 -28.29 -2.47
CA THR A 2 0.98 -26.88 -2.48
C THR A 2 1.73 -26.14 -1.38
N ILE A 3 2.17 -24.93 -1.69
CA ILE A 3 2.71 -23.98 -0.70
C ILE A 3 1.69 -22.84 -0.55
N VAL A 4 1.31 -22.55 0.68
CA VAL A 4 0.49 -21.38 1.03
C VAL A 4 1.40 -20.34 1.66
N ILE A 5 1.35 -19.12 1.16
CA ILE A 5 2.10 -17.97 1.69
C ILE A 5 1.08 -16.98 2.24
N LEU A 6 1.30 -16.53 3.48
CA LEU A 6 0.43 -15.59 4.16
C LEU A 6 1.22 -14.48 4.85
N SER A 7 0.54 -13.36 5.12
CA SER A 7 1.05 -12.29 5.96
C SER A 7 0.02 -11.91 7.02
N SER A 8 0.50 -11.61 8.24
CA SER A 8 -0.35 -11.15 9.34
C SER A 8 0.46 -10.33 10.34
N VAL A 9 0.08 -9.08 10.54
CA VAL A 9 0.73 -8.20 11.52
C VAL A 9 0.58 -8.75 12.93
N THR A 10 -0.64 -9.10 13.33
CA THR A 10 -0.94 -9.51 14.72
C THR A 10 -0.84 -11.00 14.96
N GLY A 11 -0.94 -11.82 13.91
CA GLY A 11 -0.91 -13.27 13.98
C GLY A 11 -2.03 -13.90 14.81
N SER A 12 -3.18 -13.23 14.95
CA SER A 12 -4.30 -13.69 15.78
C SER A 12 -5.68 -13.51 15.13
N THR A 13 -5.73 -13.18 13.84
CA THR A 13 -6.99 -13.09 13.08
C THR A 13 -7.60 -14.48 12.95
N ILE A 14 -8.83 -14.66 13.39
CA ILE A 14 -9.49 -15.98 13.49
C ILE A 14 -9.55 -16.67 12.12
N GLU A 15 -9.93 -15.95 11.08
CA GLU A 15 -10.01 -16.47 9.71
C GLU A 15 -8.64 -16.95 9.19
N MET A 16 -7.57 -16.27 9.57
CA MET A 16 -6.21 -16.69 9.20
C MET A 16 -5.80 -17.95 9.94
N VAL A 17 -6.12 -18.07 11.23
CA VAL A 17 -5.85 -19.25 12.05
C VAL A 17 -6.59 -20.46 11.49
N GLU A 18 -7.89 -20.32 11.21
CA GLU A 18 -8.71 -21.40 10.64
C GLU A 18 -8.26 -21.74 9.20
N GLY A 19 -7.88 -20.74 8.41
CA GLY A 19 -7.32 -20.93 7.07
C GLY A 19 -6.03 -21.76 7.09
N VAL A 20 -5.13 -21.51 8.02
CA VAL A 20 -3.89 -22.31 8.19
C VAL A 20 -4.21 -23.75 8.58
N LYS A 21 -5.10 -23.97 9.57
CA LYS A 21 -5.54 -25.32 9.94
C LYS A 21 -6.07 -26.10 8.74
N LYS A 22 -6.92 -25.45 7.94
CA LYS A 22 -7.50 -26.06 6.74
C LYS A 22 -6.43 -26.38 5.69
N ALA A 23 -5.53 -25.45 5.39
CA ALA A 23 -4.46 -25.64 4.43
C ALA A 23 -3.54 -26.82 4.82
N GLN A 24 -3.16 -26.90 6.08
CA GLN A 24 -2.34 -28.01 6.60
C GLN A 24 -3.08 -29.34 6.59
N ALA A 25 -4.38 -29.36 6.91
CA ALA A 25 -5.21 -30.56 6.82
C ALA A 25 -5.32 -31.07 5.37
N ASP A 26 -5.28 -30.19 4.40
CA ASP A 26 -5.26 -30.52 2.97
C ASP A 26 -3.84 -30.89 2.44
N GLY A 27 -2.85 -30.93 3.32
CA GLY A 27 -1.48 -31.33 3.01
C GLY A 27 -0.61 -30.23 2.42
N ALA A 28 -1.02 -28.97 2.48
CA ALA A 28 -0.19 -27.84 2.09
C ALA A 28 0.89 -27.53 3.13
N LYS A 29 2.02 -26.99 2.67
CA LYS A 29 3.02 -26.34 3.52
C LYS A 29 2.69 -24.87 3.64
N VAL A 30 2.78 -24.33 4.85
CA VAL A 30 2.44 -22.93 5.12
C VAL A 30 3.67 -22.13 5.50
N PHE A 31 3.90 -21.05 4.76
CA PHE A 31 4.95 -20.06 5.02
C PHE A 31 4.28 -18.75 5.46
N GLY A 32 4.64 -18.23 6.64
CA GLY A 32 4.04 -17.02 7.22
C GLY A 32 5.02 -15.87 7.40
N PHE A 33 4.65 -14.70 6.91
CA PHE A 33 5.19 -13.44 7.37
C PHE A 33 4.32 -12.94 8.53
N ILE A 34 4.80 -13.06 9.76
CA ILE A 34 4.02 -12.73 10.96
C ILE A 34 4.88 -11.84 11.84
N ASP A 35 4.50 -10.57 11.99
CA ASP A 35 5.35 -9.57 12.63
C ASP A 35 5.64 -9.88 14.10
N LYS A 36 4.73 -10.59 14.78
CA LYS A 36 4.88 -11.02 16.17
C LYS A 36 5.27 -12.49 16.27
N ALA A 37 6.53 -12.76 16.58
CA ALA A 37 7.08 -14.12 16.68
C ALA A 37 6.38 -14.99 17.74
N GLU A 38 5.82 -14.38 18.78
CA GLU A 38 5.11 -15.06 19.86
C GLU A 38 3.63 -15.35 19.56
N ALA A 39 3.10 -14.82 18.44
CA ALA A 39 1.70 -14.98 18.07
C ALA A 39 1.31 -16.44 17.84
N GLU A 40 0.02 -16.76 17.99
CA GLU A 40 -0.52 -18.10 17.77
C GLU A 40 -0.20 -18.60 16.35
N LEU A 41 -0.48 -17.76 15.35
CA LEU A 41 -0.26 -18.10 13.95
C LEU A 41 1.22 -18.39 13.64
N ALA A 42 2.15 -17.65 14.27
CA ALA A 42 3.59 -17.88 14.09
C ALA A 42 4.05 -19.27 14.57
N LYS A 43 3.35 -19.84 15.56
CA LYS A 43 3.63 -21.18 16.10
C LYS A 43 2.98 -22.30 15.29
N MET A 44 2.03 -21.96 14.42
CA MET A 44 1.25 -22.94 13.65
C MET A 44 1.83 -23.21 12.26
N VAL A 45 2.45 -22.20 11.64
CA VAL A 45 2.98 -22.33 10.27
C VAL A 45 4.23 -23.19 10.21
N ASP A 46 4.50 -23.82 9.05
CA ASP A 46 5.70 -24.64 8.86
C ASP A 46 6.99 -23.82 8.83
N TYR A 47 6.92 -22.61 8.27
CA TYR A 47 8.03 -21.66 8.19
C TYR A 47 7.53 -20.26 8.53
N VAL A 48 8.27 -19.53 9.35
CA VAL A 48 7.91 -18.17 9.76
C VAL A 48 9.08 -17.21 9.58
N ILE A 49 8.76 -16.02 9.11
CA ILE A 49 9.62 -14.84 9.20
C ILE A 49 8.86 -13.79 9.99
N SER A 50 9.42 -13.40 11.14
CA SER A 50 8.86 -12.38 12.03
C SER A 50 9.68 -11.10 11.87
N TYR A 51 9.25 -10.28 10.92
CA TYR A 51 9.90 -9.02 10.59
C TYR A 51 8.86 -8.01 10.11
N PRO A 52 8.69 -6.87 10.83
CA PRO A 52 7.79 -5.81 10.39
C PRO A 52 8.39 -5.12 9.16
N ALA A 53 7.68 -5.21 8.05
CA ALA A 53 8.03 -4.55 6.80
C ALA A 53 6.79 -4.42 5.92
N ASN A 54 6.91 -3.65 4.82
CA ASN A 54 5.83 -3.52 3.85
C ASN A 54 5.40 -4.89 3.29
N GLU A 55 4.13 -5.24 3.45
CA GLU A 55 3.63 -6.57 3.11
C GLU A 55 3.63 -6.84 1.62
N GLN A 56 3.33 -5.83 0.80
CA GLN A 56 3.39 -5.98 -0.65
C GLN A 56 4.83 -6.29 -1.10
N LEU A 57 5.83 -5.63 -0.52
CA LEU A 57 7.24 -5.92 -0.78
C LEU A 57 7.59 -7.36 -0.39
N LYS A 58 7.13 -7.85 0.77
CA LYS A 58 7.36 -9.25 1.19
C LYS A 58 6.86 -10.25 0.14
N PHE A 59 5.66 -10.04 -0.38
CA PHE A 59 5.10 -10.91 -1.42
C PHE A 59 5.87 -10.78 -2.74
N PHE A 60 6.29 -9.58 -3.13
CA PHE A 60 7.14 -9.38 -4.31
C PHE A 60 8.47 -10.12 -4.16
N MET A 61 9.16 -10.01 -3.03
CA MET A 61 10.41 -10.71 -2.78
C MET A 61 10.29 -12.23 -2.94
N VAL A 62 9.15 -12.80 -2.54
CA VAL A 62 8.89 -14.22 -2.74
C VAL A 62 8.66 -14.54 -4.22
N ALA A 63 7.83 -13.74 -4.90
CA ALA A 63 7.56 -13.93 -6.33
C ALA A 63 8.84 -13.78 -7.16
N ASP A 64 9.61 -12.72 -6.91
CA ASP A 64 10.89 -12.46 -7.58
C ASP A 64 11.88 -13.62 -7.41
N ARG A 65 11.91 -14.21 -6.21
CA ARG A 65 12.78 -15.37 -5.95
C ARG A 65 12.33 -16.60 -6.72
N PHE A 66 11.02 -16.83 -6.86
CA PHE A 66 10.53 -17.90 -7.72
C PHE A 66 10.86 -17.64 -9.18
N MET A 67 10.66 -16.42 -9.66
CA MET A 67 11.01 -16.02 -11.03
C MET A 67 12.51 -16.18 -11.31
N LYS A 68 13.37 -15.74 -10.39
CA LYS A 68 14.82 -15.99 -10.50
C LYS A 68 15.15 -17.47 -10.64
N ASN A 69 14.57 -18.31 -9.78
CA ASN A 69 14.82 -19.74 -9.80
C ASN A 69 14.31 -20.42 -11.09
N ALA A 70 13.28 -19.84 -11.72
CA ALA A 70 12.76 -20.28 -13.02
C ALA A 70 13.54 -19.72 -14.21
N GLY A 71 14.48 -18.78 -14.00
CA GLY A 71 15.21 -18.10 -15.07
C GLY A 71 14.41 -17.01 -15.76
N GLU A 72 13.38 -16.48 -15.10
CA GLU A 72 12.45 -15.47 -15.61
C GLU A 72 12.75 -14.04 -15.11
N PHE A 73 13.76 -13.87 -14.26
CA PHE A 73 14.21 -12.58 -13.74
C PHE A 73 15.73 -12.48 -13.87
N GLU A 74 16.19 -12.02 -15.03
CA GLU A 74 17.62 -11.94 -15.37
C GLU A 74 18.37 -10.94 -14.47
N ASP A 75 17.78 -9.77 -14.22
CA ASP A 75 18.40 -8.65 -13.47
C ASP A 75 18.19 -8.73 -11.96
N TYR A 76 17.74 -9.88 -11.44
CA TYR A 76 17.44 -10.07 -10.02
C TYR A 76 18.57 -9.64 -9.09
N ASP A 77 19.79 -10.04 -9.36
CA ASP A 77 20.94 -9.78 -8.47
C ASP A 77 21.29 -8.28 -8.47
N GLU A 78 21.16 -7.60 -9.61
CA GLU A 78 21.37 -6.16 -9.73
C GLU A 78 20.27 -5.38 -9.01
N TYR A 79 19.00 -5.74 -9.27
CA TYR A 79 17.84 -5.14 -8.59
C TYR A 79 17.96 -5.21 -7.06
N TYR A 80 18.28 -6.38 -6.52
CA TYR A 80 18.41 -6.54 -5.07
C TYR A 80 19.65 -5.87 -4.50
N ALA A 81 20.75 -5.79 -5.27
CA ALA A 81 21.94 -5.04 -4.85
C ALA A 81 21.67 -3.53 -4.75
N GLU A 82 20.92 -2.97 -5.71
CA GLU A 82 20.50 -1.55 -5.65
C GLU A 82 19.56 -1.30 -4.48
N MET A 83 18.58 -2.18 -4.25
CA MET A 83 17.68 -2.08 -3.10
C MET A 83 18.44 -2.11 -1.78
N ASP A 84 19.36 -3.05 -1.59
CA ASP A 84 20.13 -3.17 -0.36
C ASP A 84 21.00 -1.93 -0.10
N ALA A 85 21.55 -1.35 -1.17
CA ALA A 85 22.44 -0.20 -1.04
C ALA A 85 21.70 1.13 -0.88
N HIS A 86 20.53 1.30 -1.49
CA HIS A 86 19.94 2.62 -1.72
C HIS A 86 18.49 2.79 -1.24
N LEU A 87 17.68 1.73 -1.18
CA LEU A 87 16.24 1.88 -0.97
C LEU A 87 15.89 2.56 0.36
N ALA A 88 16.50 2.14 1.46
CA ALA A 88 16.17 2.67 2.78
C ALA A 88 16.44 4.19 2.86
N GLN A 89 17.61 4.63 2.40
CA GLN A 89 17.94 6.06 2.38
C GLN A 89 17.08 6.82 1.37
N GLY A 90 16.80 6.23 0.20
CA GLY A 90 15.93 6.80 -0.82
C GLY A 90 14.53 7.10 -0.29
N LEU A 91 13.92 6.17 0.45
CA LEU A 91 12.59 6.37 1.05
C LEU A 91 12.60 7.47 2.13
N VAL A 92 13.63 7.55 2.96
CA VAL A 92 13.81 8.66 3.92
C VAL A 92 13.91 10.01 3.20
N ASP A 93 14.58 10.06 2.06
CA ASP A 93 14.71 11.30 1.28
C ASP A 93 13.40 11.65 0.57
N VAL A 94 12.60 10.67 0.14
CA VAL A 94 11.22 10.87 -0.34
C VAL A 94 10.35 11.47 0.76
N GLU A 95 10.36 10.91 1.98
CA GLU A 95 9.59 11.48 3.11
C GLU A 95 9.94 12.95 3.35
N LYS A 96 11.23 13.31 3.38
CA LYS A 96 11.67 14.70 3.55
C LYS A 96 11.18 15.59 2.42
N ALA A 97 11.26 15.13 1.18
CA ALA A 97 10.82 15.88 0.01
C ALA A 97 9.29 16.07 0.00
N ALA A 98 8.54 15.09 0.51
CA ALA A 98 7.09 15.09 0.54
C ALA A 98 6.48 15.87 1.73
N ASP A 99 7.27 16.30 2.72
CA ASP A 99 6.74 16.84 3.97
C ASP A 99 5.86 18.09 3.77
N ALA A 100 6.31 19.06 3.01
CA ALA A 100 5.53 20.27 2.72
C ALA A 100 4.24 19.96 1.92
N PHE A 101 4.32 19.02 0.97
CA PHE A 101 3.14 18.52 0.25
C PHE A 101 2.18 17.83 1.21
N GLY A 102 2.69 16.98 2.11
CA GLY A 102 1.89 16.28 3.11
C GLY A 102 1.13 17.22 4.04
N ALA A 103 1.79 18.30 4.49
CA ALA A 103 1.16 19.33 5.32
C ALA A 103 0.01 20.04 4.59
N ALA A 104 0.25 20.50 3.37
CA ALA A 104 -0.77 21.19 2.56
C ALA A 104 -1.95 20.28 2.21
N TYR A 105 -1.66 19.01 1.90
CA TYR A 105 -2.68 17.99 1.62
C TYR A 105 -3.53 17.71 2.85
N ALA A 106 -2.91 17.50 4.01
CA ALA A 106 -3.62 17.26 5.27
C ALA A 106 -4.52 18.45 5.65
N GLU A 107 -4.02 19.67 5.55
CA GLU A 107 -4.83 20.88 5.80
C GLU A 107 -6.07 20.94 4.88
N LYS A 108 -5.88 20.62 3.60
CA LYS A 108 -6.97 20.64 2.61
C LYS A 108 -8.04 19.58 2.89
N HIS A 109 -7.65 18.39 3.34
CA HIS A 109 -8.50 17.21 3.38
C HIS A 109 -8.89 16.73 4.79
N CYS A 110 -8.42 17.33 5.87
CA CYS A 110 -8.70 16.93 7.26
C CYS A 110 -10.19 16.90 7.64
N ASN A 111 -11.03 17.61 6.91
CA ASN A 111 -12.47 17.70 7.15
C ASN A 111 -13.32 17.02 6.08
N ASP A 112 -12.72 16.24 5.19
CA ASP A 112 -13.45 15.51 4.16
C ASP A 112 -14.45 14.53 4.78
N LYS A 113 -15.67 14.54 4.28
CA LYS A 113 -16.71 13.60 4.74
C LYS A 113 -16.63 12.25 4.04
N LEU A 114 -16.12 12.26 2.84
CA LEU A 114 -15.87 11.10 2.00
C LEU A 114 -14.76 11.45 1.02
N HIS A 115 -13.70 10.65 0.98
CA HIS A 115 -12.57 10.83 0.07
C HIS A 115 -12.41 9.63 -0.86
N TYR A 116 -12.15 9.86 -2.13
CA TYR A 116 -11.97 8.80 -3.12
C TYR A 116 -10.49 8.63 -3.44
N PHE A 117 -10.00 7.39 -3.38
CA PHE A 117 -8.65 7.02 -3.79
C PHE A 117 -8.70 6.14 -5.03
N VAL A 118 -7.93 6.49 -6.04
CA VAL A 118 -7.90 5.81 -7.33
C VAL A 118 -6.48 5.36 -7.65
N GLY A 119 -6.28 4.13 -8.09
CA GLY A 119 -4.98 3.61 -8.47
C GLY A 119 -5.07 2.37 -9.35
N ALA A 120 -3.96 1.98 -9.97
CA ALA A 120 -3.86 0.79 -10.79
C ALA A 120 -2.50 0.12 -10.63
N GLY A 121 -2.36 -1.11 -11.11
CA GLY A 121 -1.11 -1.87 -11.06
C GLY A 121 -0.58 -2.04 -9.64
N ASN A 122 0.71 -1.82 -9.46
CA ASN A 122 1.36 -1.92 -8.15
C ASN A 122 0.82 -0.91 -7.13
N GLN A 123 0.16 0.17 -7.59
CA GLN A 123 -0.47 1.17 -6.72
C GLN A 123 -1.85 0.76 -6.21
N TYR A 124 -2.52 -0.23 -6.81
CA TYR A 124 -3.87 -0.55 -6.37
C TYR A 124 -3.91 -1.15 -4.95
N GLY A 125 -2.94 -2.00 -4.61
CA GLY A 125 -2.79 -2.49 -3.24
C GLY A 125 -2.63 -1.36 -2.22
N SER A 126 -1.77 -0.39 -2.52
CA SER A 126 -1.57 0.82 -1.71
C SER A 126 -2.83 1.69 -1.65
N THR A 127 -3.53 1.87 -2.78
CA THR A 127 -4.79 2.62 -2.86
C THR A 127 -5.85 2.04 -1.92
N TYR A 128 -6.03 0.72 -1.97
CA TYR A 128 -6.98 0.00 -1.13
C TYR A 128 -6.60 0.06 0.35
N SER A 129 -5.34 -0.23 0.65
CA SER A 129 -4.82 -0.22 2.02
C SER A 129 -4.88 1.18 2.63
N TYR A 130 -4.49 2.22 1.89
CA TYR A 130 -4.49 3.59 2.38
C TYR A 130 -5.90 4.08 2.71
N ALA A 131 -6.85 3.78 1.83
CA ALA A 131 -8.26 4.09 2.08
C ALA A 131 -8.77 3.42 3.37
N MET A 132 -8.63 2.11 3.47
CA MET A 132 -9.24 1.32 4.55
C MET A 132 -8.42 1.34 5.85
N CYS A 133 -7.12 1.02 5.77
CA CYS A 133 -6.32 0.81 6.97
C CYS A 133 -5.80 2.11 7.60
N TYR A 134 -5.64 3.17 6.80
CA TYR A 134 -5.18 4.46 7.30
C TYR A 134 -6.33 5.43 7.49
N TRP A 135 -7.04 5.77 6.44
CA TRP A 135 -8.07 6.81 6.54
C TRP A 135 -9.31 6.37 7.32
N GLU A 136 -9.86 5.20 7.05
CA GLU A 136 -11.03 4.72 7.80
C GLU A 136 -10.66 4.21 9.19
N GLU A 137 -9.64 3.36 9.29
CA GLU A 137 -9.29 2.70 10.55
C GLU A 137 -8.61 3.65 11.53
N GLN A 138 -7.70 4.50 11.04
CA GLN A 138 -6.82 5.32 11.90
C GLN A 138 -7.27 6.77 11.99
N HIS A 139 -7.65 7.41 10.88
CA HIS A 139 -8.12 8.81 10.88
C HIS A 139 -9.62 8.96 11.02
N TRP A 140 -10.39 7.88 10.90
CA TRP A 140 -11.86 7.82 10.97
C TRP A 140 -12.57 8.69 9.90
N ILE A 141 -11.93 8.88 8.78
CA ILE A 141 -12.47 9.56 7.60
C ILE A 141 -13.01 8.49 6.65
N ARG A 142 -14.24 8.66 6.16
CA ARG A 142 -14.84 7.73 5.22
C ARG A 142 -14.16 7.81 3.88
N THR A 143 -13.97 6.65 3.25
CA THR A 143 -13.31 6.58 1.96
C THR A 143 -13.98 5.62 1.00
N LYS A 144 -13.52 5.64 -0.25
CA LYS A 144 -13.73 4.59 -1.22
C LYS A 144 -12.49 4.47 -2.09
N SER A 145 -11.91 3.27 -2.12
CA SER A 145 -10.87 2.94 -3.09
C SER A 145 -11.47 2.42 -4.38
N ILE A 146 -10.86 2.76 -5.52
CA ILE A 146 -11.32 2.32 -6.83
C ILE A 146 -10.13 2.01 -7.74
N HIS A 147 -10.21 0.92 -8.49
CA HIS A 147 -9.24 0.62 -9.53
C HIS A 147 -9.42 1.60 -10.70
N SER A 148 -8.31 2.13 -11.23
CA SER A 148 -8.36 3.17 -12.30
C SER A 148 -9.14 2.73 -13.55
N ALA A 149 -9.11 1.45 -13.89
CA ALA A 149 -9.91 0.93 -15.01
C ALA A 149 -11.42 0.96 -14.72
N GLU A 150 -11.82 0.73 -13.46
CA GLU A 150 -13.23 0.73 -13.04
C GLU A 150 -13.78 2.14 -12.84
N PHE A 151 -12.92 3.15 -12.68
CA PHE A 151 -13.32 4.55 -12.54
C PHE A 151 -14.32 4.97 -13.63
N PHE A 152 -14.08 4.54 -14.87
CA PHE A 152 -14.90 4.89 -16.03
C PHE A 152 -16.20 4.10 -16.19
N HIS A 153 -16.53 3.21 -15.25
CA HIS A 153 -17.81 2.47 -15.28
C HIS A 153 -18.90 3.16 -14.48
N GLY A 154 -18.62 3.56 -13.26
CA GLY A 154 -19.67 4.16 -12.42
C GLY A 154 -19.21 5.38 -11.66
N MET A 155 -17.95 5.40 -11.19
CA MET A 155 -17.47 6.49 -10.35
C MET A 155 -17.46 7.84 -11.08
N LEU A 156 -17.15 7.86 -12.37
CA LEU A 156 -17.13 9.09 -13.16
C LEU A 156 -18.47 9.86 -13.10
N GLU A 157 -19.59 9.16 -12.89
CA GLU A 157 -20.91 9.79 -12.86
C GLU A 157 -21.22 10.49 -11.51
N ILE A 158 -20.49 10.17 -10.46
CA ILE A 158 -20.67 10.76 -9.13
C ILE A 158 -19.60 11.78 -8.76
N VAL A 159 -18.63 11.98 -9.65
CA VAL A 159 -17.58 13.00 -9.46
C VAL A 159 -18.07 14.34 -9.96
N ASP A 160 -18.11 15.32 -9.10
CA ASP A 160 -18.39 16.71 -9.41
C ASP A 160 -17.21 17.61 -9.10
N ARG A 161 -17.41 18.92 -9.22
CA ARG A 161 -16.38 19.94 -9.04
C ARG A 161 -15.63 19.82 -7.70
N ASP A 162 -16.35 19.52 -6.63
CA ASP A 162 -15.83 19.60 -5.26
C ASP A 162 -15.53 18.22 -4.65
N THR A 163 -15.77 17.15 -5.40
CA THR A 163 -15.50 15.78 -4.96
C THR A 163 -14.01 15.58 -4.69
N PRO A 164 -13.59 15.21 -3.45
CA PRO A 164 -12.19 14.98 -3.15
C PRO A 164 -11.73 13.64 -3.73
N VAL A 165 -10.81 13.70 -4.69
CA VAL A 165 -10.26 12.54 -5.38
C VAL A 165 -8.74 12.60 -5.35
N THR A 166 -8.10 11.53 -4.86
CA THR A 166 -6.65 11.35 -4.99
C THR A 166 -6.34 10.20 -5.92
N VAL A 167 -5.48 10.44 -6.90
CA VAL A 167 -5.04 9.44 -7.87
C VAL A 167 -3.58 9.09 -7.59
N PHE A 168 -3.33 7.81 -7.30
CA PHE A 168 -1.98 7.27 -7.21
C PHE A 168 -1.50 6.80 -8.57
N VAL A 169 -0.34 7.29 -9.00
CA VAL A 169 0.27 6.97 -10.28
C VAL A 169 1.63 6.29 -10.03
N GLY A 170 1.73 5.03 -10.41
CA GLY A 170 2.97 4.26 -10.33
C GLY A 170 3.82 4.35 -11.59
N GLU A 171 4.95 3.67 -11.58
CA GLU A 171 5.88 3.58 -12.71
C GLU A 171 5.85 2.21 -13.39
N ASP A 172 4.92 1.35 -12.97
CA ASP A 172 4.70 0.04 -13.56
C ASP A 172 3.95 0.09 -14.90
N ALA A 173 3.85 -1.07 -15.56
CA ALA A 173 3.23 -1.22 -16.89
C ALA A 173 1.76 -0.76 -16.96
N GLN A 174 1.06 -0.61 -15.84
CA GLN A 174 -0.33 -0.16 -15.78
C GLN A 174 -0.49 1.34 -15.52
N ARG A 175 0.60 2.09 -15.47
CA ARG A 175 0.62 3.56 -15.31
C ARG A 175 -0.41 4.28 -16.17
N SER A 176 -0.55 3.87 -17.43
CA SER A 176 -1.47 4.49 -18.39
C SER A 176 -2.93 4.48 -17.96
N LEU A 177 -3.35 3.52 -17.14
CA LEU A 177 -4.71 3.47 -16.59
C LEU A 177 -4.97 4.62 -15.60
N SER A 178 -4.02 4.91 -14.72
CA SER A 178 -4.11 6.05 -13.80
C SER A 178 -3.96 7.38 -14.53
N GLU A 179 -3.05 7.49 -15.50
CA GLU A 179 -2.90 8.68 -16.32
C GLU A 179 -4.18 9.03 -17.10
N ARG A 180 -4.94 8.02 -17.53
CA ARG A 180 -6.26 8.24 -18.16
C ARG A 180 -7.23 8.94 -17.20
N VAL A 181 -7.25 8.57 -15.92
CA VAL A 181 -8.06 9.23 -14.88
C VAL A 181 -7.58 10.66 -14.66
N VAL A 182 -6.27 10.85 -14.50
CA VAL A 182 -5.65 12.18 -14.33
C VAL A 182 -6.01 13.12 -15.49
N LYS A 183 -6.00 12.61 -16.72
CA LYS A 183 -6.39 13.39 -17.92
C LYS A 183 -7.88 13.74 -17.97
N PHE A 184 -8.73 12.91 -17.37
CA PHE A 184 -10.18 13.12 -17.36
C PHE A 184 -10.63 14.10 -16.27
N LEU A 185 -10.10 13.98 -15.06
CA LEU A 185 -10.56 14.70 -13.86
C LEU A 185 -10.65 16.23 -14.04
N PRO A 186 -9.70 16.94 -14.68
CA PRO A 186 -9.79 18.40 -14.85
C PRO A 186 -11.03 18.90 -15.59
N ARG A 187 -11.75 18.00 -16.27
CA ARG A 187 -12.98 18.35 -17.00
C ARG A 187 -14.20 18.48 -16.09
N VAL A 188 -14.19 17.81 -14.95
CA VAL A 188 -15.36 17.67 -14.08
C VAL A 188 -15.09 17.99 -12.61
N CYS A 189 -13.84 17.89 -12.18
CA CYS A 189 -13.42 18.01 -10.78
C CYS A 189 -12.33 19.09 -10.62
N ALA A 190 -12.46 19.94 -9.62
CA ALA A 190 -11.44 20.89 -9.20
C ALA A 190 -10.71 20.44 -7.92
N ASN A 191 -11.28 19.49 -7.18
CA ASN A 191 -10.75 19.01 -5.90
C ASN A 191 -10.05 17.65 -6.04
N TYR A 192 -9.28 17.46 -7.12
CA TYR A 192 -8.45 16.28 -7.25
C TYR A 192 -6.98 16.58 -6.90
N THR A 193 -6.26 15.52 -6.52
CA THR A 193 -4.83 15.53 -6.25
C THR A 193 -4.20 14.32 -6.93
N VAL A 194 -3.01 14.48 -7.48
CA VAL A 194 -2.21 13.40 -8.05
C VAL A 194 -0.99 13.19 -7.18
N ILE A 195 -0.74 11.94 -6.81
CA ILE A 195 0.51 11.52 -6.18
C ILE A 195 1.18 10.57 -7.16
N ASP A 196 2.19 11.08 -7.85
CA ASP A 196 2.96 10.36 -8.86
C ASP A 196 4.32 9.97 -8.26
N SER A 197 4.65 8.68 -8.26
CA SER A 197 5.94 8.22 -7.78
C SER A 197 7.12 8.79 -8.57
N LYS A 198 6.91 9.18 -9.82
CA LYS A 198 7.94 9.84 -10.66
C LYS A 198 8.38 11.21 -10.15
N ASP A 199 7.55 11.88 -9.37
CA ASP A 199 7.88 13.21 -8.82
C ASP A 199 8.94 13.13 -7.70
N TYR A 200 9.26 11.92 -7.26
CA TYR A 200 10.21 11.65 -6.18
C TYR A 200 11.39 10.82 -6.66
N GLU A 201 12.59 11.32 -6.45
CA GLU A 201 13.81 10.59 -6.79
C GLU A 201 14.05 9.41 -5.84
N LEU A 202 14.38 8.24 -6.40
CA LEU A 202 15.01 7.13 -5.67
C LEU A 202 16.47 7.04 -6.11
N LYS A 203 17.32 7.82 -5.50
CA LYS A 203 18.73 7.90 -5.87
C LYS A 203 19.42 6.55 -5.75
N GLY A 204 20.05 6.12 -6.84
CA GLY A 204 20.78 4.84 -6.91
C GLY A 204 19.92 3.64 -7.26
N ILE A 205 18.63 3.86 -7.54
CA ILE A 205 17.73 2.84 -8.11
C ILE A 205 17.54 3.12 -9.59
N SER A 206 17.85 2.14 -10.43
CA SER A 206 17.70 2.21 -11.88
C SER A 206 16.25 2.38 -12.31
N GLU A 207 16.02 3.10 -13.43
CA GLU A 207 14.67 3.47 -13.88
C GLU A 207 13.78 2.24 -14.13
N GLU A 208 14.35 1.18 -14.69
CA GLU A 208 13.65 -0.08 -14.95
C GLU A 208 13.12 -0.78 -13.69
N PHE A 209 13.76 -0.56 -12.53
CA PHE A 209 13.35 -1.19 -11.27
C PHE A 209 12.32 -0.38 -10.48
N ARG A 210 12.17 0.91 -10.79
CA ARG A 210 11.29 1.82 -10.06
C ARG A 210 9.83 1.40 -10.07
N GLY A 211 9.38 0.78 -11.16
CA GLY A 211 8.01 0.27 -11.27
C GLY A 211 7.62 -0.67 -10.14
N ASN A 212 8.52 -1.57 -9.76
CA ASN A 212 8.32 -2.53 -8.67
C ASN A 212 8.32 -1.87 -7.28
N LEU A 213 8.92 -0.70 -7.14
CA LEU A 213 9.09 0.03 -5.87
C LEU A 213 8.14 1.22 -5.73
N SER A 214 7.33 1.53 -6.75
CA SER A 214 6.44 2.70 -6.77
C SER A 214 5.50 2.76 -5.57
N HIS A 215 5.02 1.62 -5.09
CA HIS A 215 4.14 1.54 -3.92
C HIS A 215 4.86 1.97 -2.62
N LEU A 216 6.16 1.74 -2.49
CA LEU A 216 6.95 2.19 -1.35
C LEU A 216 7.17 3.70 -1.37
N VAL A 217 7.41 4.26 -2.57
CA VAL A 217 7.50 5.72 -2.76
C VAL A 217 6.18 6.38 -2.34
N THR A 218 5.06 5.87 -2.85
CA THR A 218 3.72 6.38 -2.46
C THR A 218 3.49 6.26 -0.96
N HIS A 219 3.90 5.14 -0.34
CA HIS A 219 3.79 4.95 1.10
C HIS A 219 4.61 6.00 1.88
N ALA A 220 5.85 6.27 1.47
CA ALA A 220 6.67 7.31 2.09
C ALA A 220 6.03 8.71 2.01
N VAL A 221 5.39 9.03 0.87
CA VAL A 221 4.63 10.27 0.71
C VAL A 221 3.42 10.31 1.65
N THR A 222 2.63 9.23 1.69
CA THR A 222 1.40 9.18 2.49
C THR A 222 1.69 9.17 3.98
N GLN A 223 2.79 8.63 4.45
CA GLN A 223 3.21 8.76 5.85
C GLN A 223 3.40 10.21 6.30
N ARG A 224 3.83 11.11 5.40
CA ARG A 224 3.90 12.53 5.73
C ARG A 224 2.51 13.17 5.82
N ILE A 225 1.58 12.77 4.96
CA ILE A 225 0.17 13.18 5.05
C ILE A 225 -0.41 12.74 6.39
N ASP A 226 -0.22 11.49 6.76
CA ASP A 226 -0.77 10.91 7.99
C ASP A 226 -0.23 11.60 9.25
N ALA A 227 1.07 11.88 9.30
CA ALA A 227 1.69 12.60 10.42
C ALA A 227 1.08 14.00 10.59
N HIS A 228 0.78 14.71 9.51
CA HIS A 228 0.14 16.02 9.57
C HIS A 228 -1.37 15.93 9.88
N LEU A 229 -2.08 14.93 9.36
CA LEU A 229 -3.50 14.68 9.70
C LEU A 229 -3.66 14.36 11.20
N GLU A 230 -2.79 13.51 11.75
CA GLU A 230 -2.76 13.20 13.19
C GLU A 230 -2.63 14.47 14.03
N GLN A 231 -1.71 15.36 13.64
CA GLN A 231 -1.48 16.64 14.31
C GLN A 231 -2.69 17.57 14.22
N ILE A 232 -3.22 17.79 13.01
CA ILE A 232 -4.34 18.71 12.76
C ILE A 232 -5.60 18.26 13.49
N ASN A 233 -5.89 16.97 13.45
CA ASN A 233 -7.10 16.40 14.05
C ASN A 233 -6.93 16.13 15.55
N CYS A 234 -5.75 16.33 16.13
CA CYS A 234 -5.41 15.95 17.51
C CYS A 234 -5.88 14.53 17.84
N HIS A 235 -5.73 13.60 16.86
CA HIS A 235 -6.21 12.24 16.93
C HIS A 235 -5.09 11.24 16.66
N PRO A 236 -4.52 10.61 17.70
CA PRO A 236 -3.46 9.61 17.54
C PRO A 236 -3.92 8.42 16.68
N MET A 237 -3.13 8.09 15.66
CA MET A 237 -3.44 7.02 14.72
C MET A 237 -3.56 5.64 15.36
N GLU A 238 -3.06 5.45 16.56
CA GLU A 238 -3.12 4.19 17.31
C GLU A 238 -4.47 3.94 17.97
N ILE A 239 -5.29 4.98 18.13
CA ILE A 239 -6.60 4.88 18.79
C ILE A 239 -7.59 4.16 17.87
N ARG A 240 -8.34 3.24 18.45
CA ARG A 240 -9.42 2.50 17.78
C ARG A 240 -10.72 2.64 18.55
N ARG A 241 -11.86 2.79 17.84
CA ARG A 241 -13.20 2.86 18.47
C ARG A 241 -13.67 1.49 18.88
N TYR A 242 -13.53 0.52 18.00
CA TYR A 242 -14.19 -0.78 18.12
C TYR A 242 -13.24 -1.96 17.96
N TYR A 243 -12.24 -1.80 17.09
CA TYR A 243 -11.26 -2.84 16.78
C TYR A 243 -10.60 -3.34 18.05
N ARG A 244 -10.83 -4.62 18.40
CA ARG A 244 -10.37 -5.27 19.62
C ARG A 244 -10.85 -4.61 20.92
N GLN A 245 -11.92 -3.81 20.87
CA GLN A 245 -12.60 -3.26 22.04
C GLN A 245 -13.86 -4.06 22.36
N PHE A 246 -14.44 -4.72 21.37
CA PHE A 246 -15.62 -5.58 21.50
C PHE A 246 -15.34 -6.95 20.89
N ASP A 247 -16.13 -7.96 21.30
CA ASP A 247 -16.18 -9.26 20.65
C ASP A 247 -16.98 -9.14 19.34
N TYR A 248 -16.45 -9.70 18.24
CA TYR A 248 -17.12 -9.77 16.94
C TYR A 248 -16.63 -10.98 16.13
#